data_2cf1b741f52c7b3394da4ebfdb765d38
#
_entry.id   2cf1b741f52c7b3394da4ebfdb765d38
#
_cell.length_a   1.000
_cell.length_b   1.000
_cell.length_c   1.000
_cell.angle_alpha   90.00
_cell.angle_beta   90.00
_cell.angle_gamma   90.00
#
_symmetry.space_group_name_H-M   'P 1'
#
loop_
_entity.id
_entity.type
_entity.pdbx_description
1 polymer ?
#
loop_
_entity_poly.entity_id
_entity_poly.type
_entity_poly.pdbx_seq_one_letter_code
_entity_poly.pdbx_strand_id
1 'polypeptide(L)'
;DLAAPEGTPVIAALSGTVMSSGLAGGYGIAVELEHKSPRRRTLYGHLSEIYVKSGQKVQQGEVIGRVGSTGLSTGPHLHFELRTKQGNGWVAKDPGELDLNPITASGTDAVSLLVGQLMNSLERDKA
;
A
#
# COMPACT_ATOMS: atom_id res chain seq x y z
N ASP A 1 7.74 -6.09 -2.52
CA ASP A 1 8.28 -4.78 -2.90
C ASP A 1 8.12 -4.55 -4.39
N LEU A 2 7.77 -3.35 -4.76
CA LEU A 2 7.59 -2.94 -6.14
C LEU A 2 8.59 -1.86 -6.52
N ALA A 3 9.45 -2.14 -7.48
CA ALA A 3 10.32 -1.12 -8.04
C ALA A 3 9.48 -0.12 -8.83
N ALA A 4 9.63 1.16 -8.53
CA ALA A 4 8.93 2.24 -9.22
C ALA A 4 9.74 3.52 -9.08
N PRO A 5 9.67 4.44 -10.05
CA PRO A 5 10.37 5.71 -9.94
C PRO A 5 9.91 6.49 -8.70
N GLU A 6 10.85 7.21 -8.09
CA GLU A 6 10.51 8.11 -7.00
C GLU A 6 9.47 9.13 -7.48
N GLY A 7 8.47 9.39 -6.63
CA GLY A 7 7.38 10.30 -6.97
C GLY A 7 6.17 9.63 -7.62
N THR A 8 6.26 8.34 -7.97
CA THR A 8 5.10 7.61 -8.50
C THR A 8 3.97 7.63 -7.48
N PRO A 9 2.73 7.98 -7.85
CA PRO A 9 1.62 7.99 -6.90
C PRO A 9 1.33 6.60 -6.35
N VAL A 10 1.06 6.54 -5.05
CA VAL A 10 0.65 5.32 -4.35
C VAL A 10 -0.81 5.48 -3.96
N ILE A 11 -1.61 4.48 -4.27
CA ILE A 11 -3.04 4.50 -4.00
C ILE A 11 -3.41 3.49 -2.92
N ALA A 12 -4.51 3.77 -2.23
CA ALA A 12 -5.08 2.83 -1.26
C ALA A 12 -5.56 1.58 -1.99
N ALA A 13 -5.06 0.42 -1.59
CA ALA A 13 -5.45 -0.85 -2.20
C ALA A 13 -6.91 -1.21 -1.89
N LEU A 14 -7.41 -0.75 -0.75
CA LEU A 14 -8.79 -0.98 -0.28
C LEU A 14 -9.25 0.26 0.47
N SER A 15 -10.57 0.45 0.52
CA SER A 15 -11.15 1.51 1.34
C SER A 15 -10.95 1.20 2.82
N GLY A 16 -10.71 2.23 3.62
CA GLY A 16 -10.50 2.04 5.06
C GLY A 16 -10.22 3.33 5.79
N THR A 17 -9.62 3.19 6.96
CA THR A 17 -9.26 4.33 7.83
C THR A 17 -7.75 4.31 8.05
N VAL A 18 -7.13 5.49 7.99
CA VAL A 18 -5.70 5.63 8.26
C VAL A 18 -5.45 5.38 9.74
N MET A 19 -4.67 4.36 10.04
CA MET A 19 -4.28 4.02 11.43
C MET A 19 -3.04 4.80 11.84
N SER A 20 -2.09 4.95 10.93
CA SER A 20 -0.87 5.71 11.17
C SER A 20 -0.34 6.28 9.86
N SER A 21 0.33 7.43 9.95
CA SER A 21 1.03 8.03 8.82
C SER A 21 2.23 8.79 9.35
N GLY A 22 3.42 8.56 8.77
CA GLY A 22 4.64 9.21 9.20
C GLY A 22 5.79 8.25 9.34
N LEU A 23 6.77 8.59 10.16
CA LEU A 23 7.96 7.76 10.37
C LEU A 23 7.61 6.47 11.08
N ALA A 24 8.11 5.36 10.56
CA ALA A 24 7.81 4.01 11.05
C ALA A 24 9.08 3.13 10.98
N GLY A 25 10.13 3.55 11.67
CA GLY A 25 11.36 2.77 11.77
C GLY A 25 11.97 2.45 10.41
N GLY A 26 12.30 1.19 10.18
CA GLY A 26 12.91 0.72 8.93
C GLY A 26 12.04 0.91 7.70
N TYR A 27 10.73 1.08 7.87
CA TYR A 27 9.83 1.39 6.76
C TYR A 27 9.96 2.83 6.26
N GLY A 28 10.68 3.69 7.00
CA GLY A 28 10.81 5.09 6.66
C GLY A 28 9.48 5.81 6.84
N ILE A 29 9.11 6.64 5.85
CA ILE A 29 7.79 7.28 5.85
C ILE A 29 6.77 6.26 5.34
N ALA A 30 5.74 5.99 6.13
CA ALA A 30 4.79 4.93 5.82
C ALA A 30 3.36 5.32 6.19
N VAL A 31 2.41 4.67 5.52
CA VAL A 31 0.98 4.77 5.83
C VAL A 31 0.47 3.37 6.12
N GLU A 32 -0.31 3.23 7.19
CA GLU A 32 -1.01 1.99 7.49
C GLU A 32 -2.51 2.25 7.50
N LEU A 33 -3.25 1.45 6.74
CA LEU A 33 -4.71 1.53 6.65
C LEU A 33 -5.33 0.32 7.31
N GLU A 34 -6.49 0.53 7.96
CA GLU A 34 -7.30 -0.57 8.47
C GLU A 34 -8.58 -0.69 7.65
N HIS A 35 -8.91 -1.91 7.28
CA HIS A 35 -10.08 -2.24 6.47
C HIS A 35 -10.98 -3.16 7.28
N LYS A 36 -12.29 -3.13 6.99
CA LYS A 36 -13.28 -3.97 7.68
C LYS A 36 -13.88 -4.99 6.73
N SER A 37 -14.47 -6.04 7.31
CA SER A 37 -15.30 -7.04 6.62
C SER A 37 -14.55 -7.82 5.52
N PRO A 38 -13.51 -8.56 5.82
CA PRO A 38 -12.91 -8.85 7.13
C PRO A 38 -11.89 -7.80 7.55
N ARG A 39 -11.57 -7.78 8.83
CA ARG A 39 -10.61 -6.83 9.37
C ARG A 39 -9.20 -7.16 8.89
N ARG A 40 -8.59 -6.22 8.19
CA ARG A 40 -7.25 -6.34 7.61
C ARG A 40 -6.55 -4.99 7.72
N ARG A 41 -5.23 -5.02 7.53
CA ARG A 41 -4.44 -3.79 7.41
C ARG A 41 -3.54 -3.89 6.20
N THR A 42 -3.34 -2.75 5.52
CA THR A 42 -2.35 -2.63 4.45
C THR A 42 -1.33 -1.57 4.86
N LEU A 43 -0.06 -1.85 4.59
CA LEU A 43 1.04 -0.95 4.92
C LEU A 43 1.78 -0.59 3.64
N TYR A 44 2.09 0.71 3.52
CA TYR A 44 2.77 1.30 2.37
C TYR A 44 4.01 2.01 2.89
N GLY A 45 5.20 1.46 2.61
CA GLY A 45 6.45 1.94 3.18
C GLY A 45 7.41 2.56 2.18
N HIS A 46 8.43 3.20 2.71
CA HIS A 46 9.51 3.89 1.99
C HIS A 46 8.99 5.03 1.11
N LEU A 47 7.93 5.72 1.56
CA LEU A 47 7.33 6.82 0.80
C LEU A 47 8.19 8.08 0.86
N SER A 48 8.09 8.92 -0.17
CA SER A 48 8.72 10.26 -0.19
C SER A 48 7.78 11.31 0.37
N GLU A 49 6.47 11.14 0.15
CA GLU A 49 5.45 12.07 0.61
C GLU A 49 4.22 11.30 1.05
N ILE A 50 3.45 11.88 1.98
CA ILE A 50 2.16 11.34 2.42
C ILE A 50 1.13 12.45 2.38
N TYR A 51 -0.11 12.09 2.03
CA TYR A 51 -1.21 13.03 1.85
C TYR A 51 -2.36 12.81 2.81
N VAL A 52 -2.23 11.85 3.72
CA VAL A 52 -3.31 11.44 4.63
C VAL A 52 -2.81 11.46 6.06
N LYS A 53 -3.76 11.56 7.00
CA LYS A 53 -3.47 11.65 8.44
C LYS A 53 -4.22 10.55 9.19
N SER A 54 -3.69 10.16 10.34
CA SER A 54 -4.35 9.21 11.24
C SER A 54 -5.80 9.61 11.50
N GLY A 55 -6.70 8.67 11.38
CA GLY A 55 -8.14 8.87 11.56
C GLY A 55 -8.89 9.25 10.30
N GLN A 56 -8.19 9.62 9.23
CA GLN A 56 -8.84 9.99 7.97
C GLN A 56 -9.37 8.75 7.27
N LYS A 57 -10.55 8.86 6.67
CA LYS A 57 -11.11 7.81 5.83
C LYS A 57 -10.64 7.99 4.40
N VAL A 58 -10.28 6.88 3.76
CA VAL A 58 -9.83 6.85 2.36
C VAL A 58 -10.64 5.83 1.59
N GLN A 59 -10.79 6.09 0.30
CA GLN A 59 -11.44 5.15 -0.61
C GLN A 59 -10.40 4.39 -1.42
N GLN A 60 -10.77 3.18 -1.82
CA GLN A 60 -9.95 2.39 -2.73
C GLN A 60 -9.61 3.22 -3.97
N GLY A 61 -8.32 3.26 -4.33
CA GLY A 61 -7.85 4.04 -5.47
C GLY A 61 -7.48 5.48 -5.14
N GLU A 62 -7.74 5.97 -3.95
CA GLU A 62 -7.37 7.32 -3.56
C GLU A 62 -5.85 7.42 -3.38
N VAL A 63 -5.23 8.50 -3.87
CA VAL A 63 -3.79 8.71 -3.74
C VAL A 63 -3.48 9.05 -2.28
N ILE A 64 -2.62 8.25 -1.65
CA ILE A 64 -2.25 8.42 -0.24
C ILE A 64 -0.82 8.88 -0.03
N GLY A 65 0.00 8.83 -1.08
CA GLY A 65 1.40 9.25 -1.00
C GLY A 65 2.10 9.04 -2.31
N ARG A 66 3.44 9.11 -2.27
CA ARG A 66 4.29 8.89 -3.44
C ARG A 66 5.46 7.99 -3.08
N VAL A 67 5.88 7.19 -4.05
CA VAL A 67 7.03 6.29 -3.91
C VAL A 67 8.29 7.08 -3.58
N GLY A 68 9.07 6.56 -2.65
CA GLY A 68 10.35 7.13 -2.27
C GLY A 68 11.37 6.05 -1.97
N SER A 69 12.37 6.41 -1.17
CA SER A 69 13.44 5.51 -0.76
C SER A 69 13.80 5.75 0.71
N THR A 70 12.84 6.22 1.51
CA THR A 70 13.06 6.54 2.92
C THR A 70 13.19 5.26 3.76
N GLY A 71 13.86 5.37 4.91
CA GLY A 71 14.10 4.23 5.78
C GLY A 71 15.21 3.32 5.26
N LEU A 72 15.11 2.03 5.58
CA LEU A 72 16.07 1.02 5.15
C LEU A 72 15.75 0.59 3.72
N SER A 73 16.18 1.39 2.76
CA SER A 73 15.90 1.15 1.35
C SER A 73 17.16 1.38 0.52
N THR A 74 17.39 0.53 -0.48
CA THR A 74 18.53 0.63 -1.38
C THR A 74 18.19 1.33 -2.70
N GLY A 75 16.97 1.80 -2.85
CA GLY A 75 16.51 2.51 -4.05
C GLY A 75 15.02 2.72 -4.02
N PRO A 76 14.48 3.52 -4.95
CA PRO A 76 13.04 3.81 -4.98
C PRO A 76 12.23 2.55 -5.21
N HIS A 77 11.31 2.26 -4.29
CA HIS A 77 10.38 1.14 -4.40
C HIS A 77 9.26 1.32 -3.38
N LEU A 78 8.13 0.66 -3.63
CA LEU A 78 7.04 0.59 -2.68
C LEU A 78 7.15 -0.72 -1.89
N HIS A 79 7.23 -0.62 -0.58
CA HIS A 79 7.08 -1.79 0.29
C HIS A 79 5.60 -1.88 0.67
N PHE A 80 4.97 -2.99 0.29
CA PHE A 80 3.55 -3.22 0.55
C PHE A 80 3.39 -4.48 1.39
N GLU A 81 2.60 -4.37 2.46
CA GLU A 81 2.24 -5.53 3.28
C GLU A 81 0.73 -5.61 3.45
N LEU A 82 0.20 -6.82 3.36
CA LEU A 82 -1.16 -7.14 3.79
C LEU A 82 -1.07 -7.86 5.12
N ARG A 83 -1.78 -7.38 6.13
CA ARG A 83 -1.80 -7.97 7.47
C ARG A 83 -3.22 -8.38 7.83
N THR A 84 -3.37 -9.57 8.39
CA THR A 84 -4.65 -10.06 8.91
C THR A 84 -4.55 -10.27 10.41
N LYS A 85 -5.66 -10.09 11.11
CA LYS A 85 -5.69 -10.31 12.56
C LYS A 85 -5.80 -11.79 12.87
N GLN A 86 -4.91 -12.27 13.76
CA GLN A 86 -4.94 -13.64 14.28
C GLN A 86 -4.78 -13.57 15.79
N GLY A 87 -5.82 -13.99 16.52
CA GLY A 87 -5.84 -13.85 17.96
C GLY A 87 -5.72 -12.39 18.36
N ASN A 88 -4.72 -12.05 19.16
CA ASN A 88 -4.46 -10.66 19.61
C ASN A 88 -3.40 -9.96 18.76
N GLY A 89 -2.87 -10.59 17.72
CA GLY A 89 -1.80 -10.04 16.92
C GLY A 89 -2.15 -9.87 15.46
N TRP A 90 -1.23 -9.25 14.73
CA TRP A 90 -1.34 -9.05 13.29
C TRP A 90 -0.27 -9.86 12.59
N VAL A 91 -0.66 -10.56 11.52
CA VAL A 91 0.22 -11.45 10.76
C VAL A 91 0.22 -11.00 9.31
N ALA A 92 1.42 -10.83 8.74
CA ALA A 92 1.57 -10.53 7.31
C ALA A 92 1.10 -11.73 6.49
N LYS A 93 0.33 -11.43 5.44
CA LYS A 93 -0.20 -12.43 4.51
C LYS A 93 0.31 -12.18 3.11
N ASP A 94 0.23 -13.20 2.28
CA ASP A 94 0.53 -13.07 0.86
C ASP A 94 -0.39 -12.00 0.25
N PRO A 95 0.16 -10.92 -0.33
CA PRO A 95 -0.66 -9.89 -0.97
C PRO A 95 -1.54 -10.42 -2.10
N GLY A 96 -1.26 -11.60 -2.64
CA GLY A 96 -2.09 -12.23 -3.66
C GLY A 96 -3.50 -12.53 -3.20
N GLU A 97 -3.79 -12.47 -1.89
CA GLU A 97 -5.14 -12.66 -1.37
C GLU A 97 -6.00 -11.40 -1.43
N LEU A 98 -5.42 -10.26 -1.79
CA LEU A 98 -6.17 -9.01 -1.94
C LEU A 98 -7.00 -9.02 -3.22
N ASP A 99 -8.27 -8.63 -3.10
CA ASP A 99 -9.11 -8.37 -4.26
C ASP A 99 -8.97 -6.91 -4.65
N LEU A 100 -8.29 -6.65 -5.75
CA LEU A 100 -8.03 -5.31 -6.27
C LEU A 100 -8.88 -4.97 -7.50
N ASN A 101 -9.83 -5.83 -7.86
CA ASN A 101 -10.60 -5.69 -9.09
C ASN A 101 -11.25 -4.32 -9.30
N PRO A 102 -11.88 -3.70 -8.30
CA PRO A 102 -12.53 -2.42 -8.53
C PRO A 102 -11.61 -1.26 -8.88
N ILE A 103 -10.30 -1.42 -8.68
CA ILE A 103 -9.34 -0.33 -8.91
C ILE A 103 -9.01 -0.17 -10.38
N THR A 104 -9.31 -1.15 -11.21
CA THR A 104 -8.82 -1.20 -12.59
C THR A 104 -9.61 -0.35 -13.57
N ALA A 105 -10.68 0.28 -13.15
CA ALA A 105 -11.67 0.85 -14.05
C ALA A 105 -11.20 2.08 -14.83
N SER A 106 -10.20 2.81 -14.37
CA SER A 106 -9.80 4.08 -15.00
C SER A 106 -8.48 4.06 -15.73
N GLY A 107 -7.87 2.98 -15.80
CA GLY A 107 -6.81 2.45 -16.63
C GLY A 107 -5.63 3.24 -17.14
N THR A 108 -5.57 4.55 -17.13
CA THR A 108 -4.58 5.25 -17.95
C THR A 108 -3.65 6.23 -17.21
N ASP A 109 -3.83 6.45 -15.91
CA ASP A 109 -2.95 7.35 -15.17
C ASP A 109 -1.87 6.58 -14.40
N ALA A 110 -0.94 7.31 -13.79
CA ALA A 110 0.17 6.72 -13.05
C ALA A 110 -0.33 5.89 -11.86
N VAL A 111 -1.46 6.25 -11.29
CA VAL A 111 -2.08 5.55 -10.16
C VAL A 111 -2.53 4.16 -10.59
N SER A 112 -3.24 4.07 -11.72
CA SER A 112 -3.69 2.79 -12.28
C SER A 112 -2.51 1.92 -12.71
N LEU A 113 -1.46 2.54 -13.22
CA LEU A 113 -0.26 1.81 -13.62
C LEU A 113 0.41 1.15 -12.41
N LEU A 114 0.50 1.85 -11.29
CA LEU A 114 1.08 1.27 -10.07
C LEU A 114 0.26 0.08 -9.57
N VAL A 115 -1.07 0.19 -9.61
CA VAL A 115 -1.96 -0.92 -9.24
C VAL A 115 -1.74 -2.10 -10.18
N GLY A 116 -1.64 -1.86 -11.48
CA GLY A 116 -1.35 -2.90 -12.45
C GLY A 116 -0.03 -3.60 -12.18
N GLN A 117 1.01 -2.86 -11.84
CA GLN A 117 2.31 -3.43 -11.47
C GLN A 117 2.20 -4.29 -10.21
N LEU A 118 1.45 -3.84 -9.21
CA LEU A 118 1.23 -4.60 -7.99
C LEU A 118 0.54 -5.92 -8.29
N MET A 119 -0.52 -5.90 -9.08
CA MET A 119 -1.25 -7.12 -9.45
C MET A 119 -0.37 -8.08 -10.24
N ASN A 120 0.42 -7.57 -11.18
CA ASN A 120 1.33 -8.41 -11.96
C ASN A 120 2.40 -9.04 -11.08
N SER A 121 2.90 -8.30 -10.10
CA SER A 121 3.88 -8.82 -9.14
C SER A 121 3.28 -9.96 -8.33
N LEU A 122 2.03 -9.84 -7.90
CA LEU A 122 1.33 -10.87 -7.15
C LEU A 122 1.13 -12.13 -7.99
N GLU A 123 0.76 -11.98 -9.25
CA GLU A 123 0.59 -13.11 -10.17
C GLU A 123 1.90 -13.85 -10.39
N ARG A 124 3.01 -13.14 -10.54
CA ARG A 124 4.32 -13.76 -10.70
C ARG A 124 4.74 -14.55 -9.46
N ASP A 125 4.42 -14.04 -8.29
CA ASP A 125 4.75 -14.71 -7.03
C ASP A 125 3.95 -16.01 -6.84
N LYS A 126 2.81 -16.11 -7.49
CA LYS A 126 1.98 -17.32 -7.44
C LYS A 126 2.43 -18.40 -8.42
N ALA A 127 3.17 -18.02 -9.41
CA ALA A 127 3.67 -18.97 -10.39
C ALA A 127 4.91 -19.67 -9.87
#